data_de38ae976ee5295ef592f47ff185cf38
#
_entry.id   de38ae976ee5295ef592f47ff185cf38
#
_cell.length_a   1.000
_cell.length_b   1.000
_cell.length_c   1.000
_cell.angle_alpha   90.00
_cell.angle_beta   90.00
_cell.angle_gamma   90.00
#
_symmetry.space_group_name_H-M   'P 1'
#
loop_
_entity.id
_entity.type
_entity.pdbx_description
1 polymer ?
#
loop_
_entity_poly.entity_id
_entity_poly.type
_entity_poly.pdbx_seq_one_letter_code
_entity_poly.pdbx_strand_id
1 'polypeptide(L)'
;MTVFSIHNQKIPFESKCKSFMIFLTKGTDKGGKKMGNWKRLASILLVGTMTVTLAACGSSSSGSKDEGGGKDEKVKLNVLFNNTDENVEKEMAYVQEHLPEKLPNVEVEFEMSPGDAQTYETKVRTMISAGGEGLDVWWERGGSWATPILESESALPLDDYLEKSGYWDKVIPSANVPAEDGHTYAIPFEDISYEIILYNKKIFKENNLEVPKTVEELKSVIETLAKTDIIPISVGAKDGWCAAMMLEGFAYSIDPEITKKIVEGDAKFSDAPYEEAAQIMKELMDMGAFSKNVALTGIDEALPLFESGKAAMMANGSWAVASGAEKMGDDFGYFYYPVINKEDVGNYGKNVAGGVKQNSGLMVYAGTEHPEEAVALCEAIAELRCQYVYETNGNPFTVYKAEEMGWKYDKEFAEPVAQLASDMQNFGFVYGLVQDVMPTAAASSGIMQATSKFMTNTEDYTADNYLADMDKAAQEE
;
A
#
# COMPACT_ATOMS: atom_id res chain seq x y z
N MET A 1 29.82 19.63 -52.83
CA MET A 1 30.67 20.77 -52.38
C MET A 1 29.87 21.51 -51.34
N THR A 2 30.12 21.34 -50.09
CA THR A 2 30.76 22.15 -49.08
C THR A 2 30.73 21.34 -47.76
N VAL A 3 31.91 20.95 -47.32
CA VAL A 3 32.20 20.25 -46.06
C VAL A 3 32.23 21.31 -44.97
N PHE A 4 31.52 21.10 -43.85
CA PHE A 4 31.78 21.82 -42.62
C PHE A 4 32.23 20.84 -41.52
N SER A 5 33.52 20.99 -41.22
CA SER A 5 34.26 20.41 -40.11
C SER A 5 33.82 21.09 -38.80
N ILE A 6 33.42 20.31 -37.78
CA ILE A 6 33.25 20.81 -36.42
C ILE A 6 34.37 20.24 -35.55
N HIS A 7 35.13 21.19 -35.02
CA HIS A 7 36.27 21.04 -34.15
C HIS A 7 35.87 20.46 -32.76
N ASN A 8 36.63 19.48 -32.32
CA ASN A 8 36.73 19.00 -30.95
C ASN A 8 37.32 20.08 -30.04
N GLN A 9 36.59 20.53 -29.05
CA GLN A 9 37.18 21.18 -27.87
C GLN A 9 36.99 20.29 -26.63
N LYS A 10 38.11 19.75 -26.18
CA LYS A 10 38.28 19.12 -24.86
C LYS A 10 38.35 20.23 -23.81
N ILE A 11 37.51 20.15 -22.79
CA ILE A 11 37.63 20.91 -21.53
C ILE A 11 38.17 19.95 -20.46
N PRO A 12 39.24 20.29 -19.74
CA PRO A 12 39.83 19.43 -18.72
C PRO A 12 39.11 19.59 -17.37
N PHE A 13 38.81 18.47 -16.76
CA PHE A 13 38.28 18.38 -15.40
C PHE A 13 39.46 18.13 -14.45
N GLU A 14 39.91 19.15 -13.73
CA GLU A 14 40.82 19.00 -12.57
C GLU A 14 40.03 19.32 -11.29
N SER A 15 39.68 18.29 -10.55
CA SER A 15 40.20 17.84 -9.25
C SER A 15 40.27 18.89 -8.13
N LYS A 16 39.49 18.62 -7.09
CA LYS A 16 39.86 18.78 -5.65
C LYS A 16 38.79 18.14 -4.77
N CYS A 17 39.00 16.90 -4.40
CA CYS A 17 38.48 16.35 -3.16
C CYS A 17 39.60 15.53 -2.51
N LYS A 18 40.20 16.11 -1.46
CA LYS A 18 41.18 15.43 -0.62
C LYS A 18 40.49 14.49 0.36
N SER A 19 40.78 13.24 0.21
CA SER A 19 41.06 12.18 1.19
C SER A 19 40.80 12.49 2.65
N PHE A 20 39.98 11.62 3.24
CA PHE A 20 40.21 11.17 4.61
C PHE A 20 40.14 9.64 4.61
N MET A 21 41.31 9.04 4.52
CA MET A 21 41.49 7.59 4.59
C MET A 21 42.04 7.31 5.99
N ILE A 22 41.27 6.63 6.84
CA ILE A 22 41.80 6.10 8.11
C ILE A 22 42.02 4.60 7.91
N PHE A 23 43.27 4.23 8.03
CA PHE A 23 43.82 2.88 8.00
C PHE A 23 43.26 2.02 9.14
N LEU A 24 42.78 0.86 8.83
CA LEU A 24 42.69 -0.28 9.76
C LEU A 24 43.76 -1.29 9.36
N THR A 25 44.85 -1.28 10.09
CA THR A 25 45.88 -2.32 10.03
C THR A 25 45.44 -3.51 10.86
N LYS A 26 45.53 -4.69 10.25
CA LYS A 26 45.49 -6.00 10.90
C LYS A 26 46.73 -6.16 11.78
N GLY A 27 46.51 -6.60 13.00
CA GLY A 27 47.53 -7.13 13.87
C GLY A 27 47.04 -8.37 14.60
N THR A 28 47.51 -9.52 14.17
CA THR A 28 47.46 -10.77 14.95
C THR A 28 48.59 -10.73 15.96
N ASP A 29 48.32 -10.97 17.24
CA ASP A 29 49.23 -11.85 18.04
C ASP A 29 48.55 -12.41 19.28
N LYS A 30 49.09 -13.59 19.66
CA LYS A 30 48.67 -14.52 20.72
C LYS A 30 49.24 -14.05 22.07
N GLY A 31 48.52 -14.31 23.15
CA GLY A 31 49.14 -14.42 24.44
C GLY A 31 48.26 -13.96 25.60
N GLY A 32 47.77 -14.95 26.39
CA GLY A 32 46.99 -14.67 27.60
C GLY A 32 47.79 -14.09 28.76
N LYS A 33 47.05 -13.38 29.60
CA LYS A 33 47.15 -13.41 31.07
C LYS A 33 46.08 -12.51 31.70
N LYS A 34 45.47 -13.06 32.74
CA LYS A 34 44.56 -12.37 33.67
C LYS A 34 45.26 -11.27 34.44
N MET A 35 44.50 -10.28 34.81
CA MET A 35 44.48 -9.40 35.99
C MET A 35 44.02 -8.01 35.53
N GLY A 36 43.19 -7.25 36.20
CA GLY A 36 42.73 -7.13 37.52
C GLY A 36 41.92 -5.81 37.59
N ASN A 37 40.99 -5.75 38.49
CA ASN A 37 40.16 -4.60 38.81
C ASN A 37 40.95 -3.30 38.97
N TRP A 38 40.47 -2.18 38.38
CA TRP A 38 40.68 -0.86 39.00
C TRP A 38 39.50 0.08 38.77
N LYS A 39 39.04 0.46 39.88
CA LYS A 39 38.01 1.38 40.34
C LYS A 39 38.00 2.76 39.67
N ARG A 40 36.76 3.25 39.47
CA ARG A 40 36.18 4.53 39.91
C ARG A 40 37.14 5.69 40.15
N LEU A 41 36.78 6.83 39.54
CA LEU A 41 36.79 8.22 40.08
C LEU A 41 36.33 9.13 38.92
N ALA A 42 35.13 9.68 38.92
CA ALA A 42 34.70 10.90 39.60
C ALA A 42 35.13 12.16 38.85
N SER A 43 34.20 12.84 38.23
CA SER A 43 34.26 14.29 38.12
C SER A 43 32.86 14.86 38.28
N ILE A 44 32.70 15.51 39.38
CA ILE A 44 31.60 16.24 39.97
C ILE A 44 31.66 17.69 39.47
N LEU A 45 30.47 18.32 39.45
CA LEU A 45 30.16 19.74 39.58
C LEU A 45 30.12 20.62 38.32
N LEU A 46 28.87 21.01 37.99
CA LEU A 46 28.53 22.45 38.10
C LEU A 46 27.02 22.57 38.39
N VAL A 47 26.73 22.82 39.67
CA VAL A 47 25.41 23.27 40.18
C VAL A 47 25.40 24.79 40.03
N GLY A 48 24.45 25.27 39.23
CA GLY A 48 24.07 26.67 39.15
C GLY A 48 22.74 26.88 39.85
N THR A 49 22.80 27.28 41.10
CA THR A 49 21.69 27.76 41.92
C THR A 49 21.05 29.02 41.31
N MET A 50 19.74 29.00 41.08
CA MET A 50 18.93 30.21 41.04
C MET A 50 17.87 30.16 42.12
N THR A 51 17.95 31.12 42.98
CA THR A 51 17.22 31.38 44.21
C THR A 51 15.75 31.69 43.95
N VAL A 52 14.91 31.04 44.74
CA VAL A 52 13.50 31.36 44.96
C VAL A 52 13.42 32.62 45.82
N THR A 53 12.66 33.61 45.35
CA THR A 53 12.14 34.68 46.21
C THR A 53 10.63 34.50 46.36
N LEU A 54 10.23 33.94 47.51
CA LEU A 54 8.91 34.08 48.07
C LEU A 54 8.75 35.49 48.64
N ALA A 55 7.76 36.22 48.17
CA ALA A 55 7.21 37.34 48.91
C ALA A 55 5.71 37.11 49.07
N ALA A 56 5.34 36.71 50.27
CA ALA A 56 3.96 36.72 50.73
C ALA A 56 3.62 38.15 51.22
N CYS A 57 2.48 38.66 50.76
CA CYS A 57 1.68 39.61 51.54
C CYS A 57 0.24 39.54 51.08
N GLY A 58 -0.62 39.09 51.98
CA GLY A 58 -2.04 39.10 51.80
C GLY A 58 -2.66 40.48 51.97
N SER A 59 -3.75 40.74 51.31
CA SER A 59 -4.91 41.46 51.87
C SER A 59 -6.11 41.35 50.97
N SER A 60 -7.24 41.09 51.54
CA SER A 60 -8.57 40.99 51.04
C SER A 60 -9.10 42.26 50.38
N SER A 61 -9.77 42.17 49.18
CA SER A 61 -11.06 42.88 48.95
C SER A 61 -11.68 42.47 47.61
N SER A 62 -12.89 41.99 47.76
CA SER A 62 -14.10 42.02 46.86
C SER A 62 -13.97 42.46 45.41
N GLY A 63 -14.39 41.56 44.49
CA GLY A 63 -15.38 41.81 43.47
C GLY A 63 -14.92 42.44 42.15
N SER A 64 -14.72 41.60 41.18
CA SER A 64 -15.32 41.80 39.84
C SER A 64 -15.17 40.51 39.07
N LYS A 65 -16.27 40.02 38.50
CA LYS A 65 -16.25 38.97 37.48
C LYS A 65 -15.61 39.57 36.24
N ASP A 66 -14.38 39.24 35.96
CA ASP A 66 -13.85 39.28 34.60
C ASP A 66 -14.04 37.89 34.02
N GLU A 67 -14.97 37.79 33.09
CA GLU A 67 -15.04 36.72 32.12
C GLU A 67 -13.80 36.89 31.21
N GLY A 68 -12.66 36.47 31.68
CA GLY A 68 -11.49 36.26 30.84
C GLY A 68 -11.73 34.99 30.04
N GLY A 69 -12.08 35.12 28.77
CA GLY A 69 -12.07 34.02 27.82
C GLY A 69 -10.69 33.39 27.82
N GLY A 70 -10.61 32.20 28.42
CA GLY A 70 -9.49 31.32 28.19
C GLY A 70 -9.40 31.10 26.69
N LYS A 71 -8.29 31.40 26.06
CA LYS A 71 -7.98 30.81 24.76
C LYS A 71 -7.96 29.32 25.05
N ASP A 72 -8.93 28.60 24.51
CA ASP A 72 -8.92 27.13 24.55
C ASP A 72 -7.59 26.71 23.93
N GLU A 73 -6.73 26.15 24.73
CA GLU A 73 -5.45 25.62 24.29
C GLU A 73 -5.76 24.46 23.37
N LYS A 74 -5.32 24.55 22.10
CA LYS A 74 -5.60 23.51 21.10
C LYS A 74 -4.88 22.22 21.51
N VAL A 75 -5.56 21.10 21.33
CA VAL A 75 -4.96 19.77 21.46
C VAL A 75 -3.97 19.58 20.31
N LYS A 76 -2.75 19.15 20.62
CA LYS A 76 -1.72 18.87 19.62
C LYS A 76 -1.65 17.37 19.37
N LEU A 77 -1.70 16.98 18.10
CA LEU A 77 -1.63 15.59 17.66
C LEU A 77 -0.58 15.43 16.57
N ASN A 78 0.15 14.33 16.61
CA ASN A 78 1.19 13.96 15.66
C ASN A 78 0.71 12.83 14.75
N VAL A 79 0.79 13.04 13.45
CA VAL A 79 0.38 12.08 12.43
C VAL A 79 1.58 11.65 11.61
N LEU A 80 1.87 10.35 11.58
CA LEU A 80 2.86 9.77 10.68
C LEU A 80 2.18 9.17 9.46
N PHE A 81 2.53 9.65 8.28
CA PHE A 81 1.94 9.24 7.02
C PHE A 81 3.00 8.79 6.02
N ASN A 82 2.71 7.74 5.22
CA ASN A 82 3.62 7.32 4.16
C ASN A 82 3.39 8.17 2.90
N ASN A 83 4.44 8.85 2.45
CA ASN A 83 4.40 9.59 1.19
C ASN A 83 4.98 8.72 0.07
N THR A 84 4.11 8.05 -0.66
CA THR A 84 4.49 7.11 -1.72
C THR A 84 4.70 7.78 -3.07
N ASP A 85 3.94 8.85 -3.36
CA ASP A 85 3.95 9.52 -4.66
C ASP A 85 3.33 10.92 -4.63
N GLU A 86 3.37 11.61 -5.77
CA GLU A 86 2.85 12.97 -5.94
C GLU A 86 1.32 13.08 -5.71
N ASN A 87 0.55 12.00 -5.90
CA ASN A 87 -0.89 12.06 -5.69
C ASN A 87 -1.20 12.09 -4.20
N VAL A 88 -0.50 11.26 -3.40
CA VAL A 88 -0.60 11.29 -1.94
C VAL A 88 -0.24 12.66 -1.40
N GLU A 89 0.78 13.33 -1.96
CA GLU A 89 1.13 14.70 -1.56
C GLU A 89 -0.03 15.68 -1.78
N LYS A 90 -0.70 15.59 -2.94
CA LYS A 90 -1.85 16.45 -3.27
C LYS A 90 -3.06 16.18 -2.38
N GLU A 91 -3.36 14.90 -2.15
CA GLU A 91 -4.45 14.46 -1.27
C GLU A 91 -4.24 14.97 0.16
N MET A 92 -3.04 14.81 0.70
CA MET A 92 -2.72 15.25 2.05
C MET A 92 -2.58 16.78 2.16
N ALA A 93 -2.19 17.48 1.10
CA ALA A 93 -2.24 18.95 1.06
C ALA A 93 -3.68 19.47 1.17
N TYR A 94 -4.62 18.84 0.44
CA TYR A 94 -6.04 19.16 0.56
C TYR A 94 -6.57 18.87 1.98
N VAL A 95 -6.23 17.74 2.56
CA VAL A 95 -6.60 17.38 3.93
C VAL A 95 -6.11 18.45 4.91
N GLN A 96 -4.83 18.83 4.85
CA GLN A 96 -4.24 19.82 5.76
C GLN A 96 -4.89 21.20 5.62
N GLU A 97 -5.30 21.58 4.42
CA GLU A 97 -5.99 22.86 4.17
C GLU A 97 -7.38 22.90 4.81
N HIS A 98 -8.15 21.80 4.72
CA HIS A 98 -9.56 21.75 5.13
C HIS A 98 -9.78 21.22 6.56
N LEU A 99 -8.78 20.55 7.13
CA LEU A 99 -8.87 19.96 8.47
C LEU A 99 -9.24 20.98 9.57
N PRO A 100 -8.73 22.23 9.59
CA PRO A 100 -9.10 23.21 10.60
C PRO A 100 -10.59 23.60 10.60
N GLU A 101 -11.30 23.41 9.49
CA GLU A 101 -12.75 23.65 9.40
C GLU A 101 -13.54 22.57 10.13
N LYS A 102 -13.05 21.31 10.10
CA LYS A 102 -13.67 20.17 10.78
C LYS A 102 -13.29 20.09 12.26
N LEU A 103 -12.03 20.39 12.58
CA LEU A 103 -11.45 20.26 13.93
C LEU A 103 -10.73 21.56 14.35
N PRO A 104 -11.49 22.63 14.65
CA PRO A 104 -10.91 23.96 14.95
C PRO A 104 -10.06 23.96 16.24
N ASN A 105 -10.29 23.01 17.15
CA ASN A 105 -9.62 22.92 18.46
C ASN A 105 -8.43 21.96 18.45
N VAL A 106 -8.09 21.36 17.28
CA VAL A 106 -6.93 20.47 17.11
C VAL A 106 -5.86 21.18 16.29
N GLU A 107 -4.62 21.02 16.68
CA GLU A 107 -3.42 21.40 15.92
C GLU A 107 -2.70 20.11 15.54
N VAL A 108 -2.45 19.89 14.25
CA VAL A 108 -1.89 18.64 13.77
C VAL A 108 -0.52 18.87 13.16
N GLU A 109 0.45 18.07 13.60
CA GLU A 109 1.78 17.99 13.01
C GLU A 109 1.84 16.73 12.13
N PHE A 110 1.94 16.92 10.81
CA PHE A 110 2.06 15.83 9.85
C PHE A 110 3.52 15.54 9.54
N GLU A 111 3.96 14.33 9.81
CA GLU A 111 5.22 13.81 9.31
C GLU A 111 4.97 12.94 8.08
N MET A 112 5.31 13.47 6.90
CA MET A 112 5.23 12.74 5.64
C MET A 112 6.53 11.97 5.43
N SER A 113 6.52 10.66 5.71
CA SER A 113 7.71 9.80 5.59
C SER A 113 7.89 9.35 4.14
N PRO A 114 8.95 9.80 3.45
CA PRO A 114 9.23 9.35 2.09
C PRO A 114 9.83 7.94 2.12
N GLY A 115 9.62 7.20 1.04
CA GLY A 115 10.26 5.91 0.82
C GLY A 115 9.27 4.76 0.62
N ASP A 116 9.84 3.57 0.52
CA ASP A 116 9.05 2.35 0.36
C ASP A 116 8.29 1.99 1.63
N ALA A 117 7.25 1.20 1.45
CA ALA A 117 6.37 0.79 2.52
C ALA A 117 7.09 0.05 3.66
N GLN A 118 8.11 -0.77 3.37
CA GLN A 118 8.84 -1.50 4.39
C GLN A 118 9.68 -0.57 5.30
N THR A 119 10.27 0.47 4.72
CA THR A 119 11.00 1.50 5.48
C THR A 119 10.04 2.25 6.40
N TYR A 120 8.87 2.62 5.89
CA TYR A 120 7.81 3.27 6.66
C TYR A 120 7.33 2.41 7.83
N GLU A 121 6.97 1.16 7.59
CA GLU A 121 6.54 0.20 8.61
C GLU A 121 7.58 0.00 9.71
N THR A 122 8.86 -0.09 9.33
CA THR A 122 9.96 -0.18 10.29
C THR A 122 10.01 1.05 11.20
N LYS A 123 9.74 2.22 10.65
CA LYS A 123 9.69 3.47 11.40
C LYS A 123 8.52 3.47 12.40
N VAL A 124 7.31 3.13 11.97
CA VAL A 124 6.12 3.00 12.84
C VAL A 124 6.44 2.11 14.03
N ARG A 125 6.92 0.88 13.77
CA ARG A 125 7.25 -0.09 14.83
C ARG A 125 8.35 0.42 15.76
N THR A 126 9.34 1.14 15.23
CA THR A 126 10.40 1.73 16.05
C THR A 126 9.85 2.79 16.99
N MET A 127 8.99 3.68 16.52
CA MET A 127 8.36 4.70 17.35
C MET A 127 7.47 4.07 18.44
N ILE A 128 6.65 3.10 18.08
CA ILE A 128 5.82 2.34 19.05
C ILE A 128 6.69 1.66 20.10
N SER A 129 7.75 0.97 19.69
CA SER A 129 8.67 0.27 20.61
C SER A 129 9.44 1.21 21.53
N ALA A 130 9.62 2.48 21.12
CA ALA A 130 10.22 3.54 21.93
C ALA A 130 9.24 4.20 22.91
N GLY A 131 7.98 3.76 22.93
CA GLY A 131 6.92 4.30 23.81
C GLY A 131 6.00 5.31 23.15
N GLY A 132 5.99 5.40 21.83
CA GLY A 132 5.05 6.22 21.05
C GLY A 132 5.28 7.74 21.14
N GLU A 133 6.44 8.20 21.66
CA GLU A 133 6.72 9.64 21.73
C GLU A 133 6.65 10.27 20.33
N GLY A 134 5.79 11.30 20.18
CA GLY A 134 5.54 11.98 18.91
C GLY A 134 4.70 11.17 17.89
N LEU A 135 3.92 10.20 18.36
CA LEU A 135 3.02 9.39 17.53
C LEU A 135 1.64 9.28 18.19
N ASP A 136 0.63 9.92 17.63
CA ASP A 136 -0.77 9.75 18.05
C ASP A 136 -1.56 8.95 17.01
N VAL A 137 -1.30 9.20 15.73
CA VAL A 137 -1.99 8.58 14.60
C VAL A 137 -0.98 8.17 13.53
N TRP A 138 -1.19 7.02 12.90
CA TRP A 138 -0.40 6.62 11.73
C TRP A 138 -1.28 5.94 10.69
N TRP A 139 -0.82 5.93 9.44
CA TRP A 139 -1.39 5.10 8.40
C TRP A 139 -0.84 3.68 8.50
N GLU A 140 -1.73 2.70 8.58
CA GLU A 140 -1.39 1.28 8.63
C GLU A 140 -1.81 0.59 7.33
N ARG A 141 -0.93 -0.22 6.77
CA ARG A 141 -1.22 -0.99 5.55
C ARG A 141 -2.23 -2.10 5.77
N GLY A 142 -2.38 -2.56 7.00
CA GLY A 142 -3.28 -3.63 7.39
C GLY A 142 -2.79 -5.03 7.01
N GLY A 143 -3.71 -5.99 7.09
CA GLY A 143 -3.38 -7.40 6.93
C GLY A 143 -2.32 -7.85 7.94
N SER A 144 -1.44 -8.74 7.53
CA SER A 144 -0.35 -9.27 8.37
C SER A 144 0.65 -8.22 8.87
N TRP A 145 0.68 -7.03 8.28
CA TRP A 145 1.54 -5.93 8.73
C TRP A 145 1.07 -5.34 10.05
N ALA A 146 -0.24 -5.33 10.30
CA ALA A 146 -0.84 -4.85 11.55
C ALA A 146 -0.66 -5.85 12.71
N THR A 147 -0.51 -7.14 12.44
CA THR A 147 -0.47 -8.20 13.45
C THR A 147 0.47 -7.89 14.62
N PRO A 148 1.77 -7.54 14.44
CA PRO A 148 2.65 -7.27 15.58
C PRO A 148 2.26 -6.05 16.40
N ILE A 149 1.55 -5.10 15.81
CA ILE A 149 1.06 -3.88 16.49
C ILE A 149 -0.15 -4.25 17.36
N LEU A 150 -1.06 -5.09 16.83
CA LEU A 150 -2.22 -5.57 17.57
C LEU A 150 -1.82 -6.50 18.70
N GLU A 151 -0.91 -7.46 18.48
CA GLU A 151 -0.36 -8.35 19.51
C GLU A 151 0.34 -7.62 20.65
N SER A 152 0.95 -6.46 20.37
CA SER A 152 1.56 -5.62 21.40
C SER A 152 0.59 -4.67 22.10
N GLU A 153 -0.71 -4.76 21.80
CA GLU A 153 -1.77 -3.88 22.31
C GLU A 153 -1.44 -2.38 22.12
N SER A 154 -0.74 -2.04 21.03
CA SER A 154 -0.27 -0.68 20.78
C SER A 154 -1.26 0.16 19.98
N ALA A 155 -2.26 -0.45 19.35
CA ALA A 155 -3.35 0.24 18.67
C ALA A 155 -4.57 0.35 19.59
N LEU A 156 -5.23 1.49 19.56
CA LEU A 156 -6.47 1.74 20.32
C LEU A 156 -7.65 1.05 19.64
N PRO A 157 -8.48 0.22 20.36
CA PRO A 157 -9.76 -0.23 19.83
C PRO A 157 -10.72 0.95 19.63
N LEU A 158 -11.33 1.03 18.45
CA LEU A 158 -12.10 2.20 18.01
C LEU A 158 -13.61 2.06 18.17
N ASP A 159 -14.13 0.87 18.49
CA ASP A 159 -15.55 0.51 18.43
C ASP A 159 -16.46 1.53 19.11
N ASP A 160 -16.21 1.84 20.38
CA ASP A 160 -17.03 2.77 21.17
C ASP A 160 -17.02 4.21 20.61
N TYR A 161 -15.89 4.63 20.04
CA TYR A 161 -15.73 5.95 19.44
C TYR A 161 -16.51 6.06 18.14
N LEU A 162 -16.42 5.03 17.28
CA LEU A 162 -17.08 4.97 15.97
C LEU A 162 -18.60 4.81 16.11
N GLU A 163 -19.08 4.10 17.13
CA GLU A 163 -20.49 4.04 17.47
C GLU A 163 -21.00 5.42 17.93
N LYS A 164 -20.27 6.08 18.82
CA LYS A 164 -20.60 7.41 19.37
C LYS A 164 -20.65 8.49 18.29
N SER A 165 -19.73 8.46 17.32
CA SER A 165 -19.67 9.45 16.22
C SER A 165 -20.66 9.17 15.10
N GLY A 166 -21.27 7.98 15.04
CA GLY A 166 -22.10 7.53 13.92
C GLY A 166 -21.31 7.30 12.62
N TYR A 167 -20.04 6.94 12.73
CA TYR A 167 -19.16 6.70 11.58
C TYR A 167 -19.74 5.67 10.60
N TRP A 168 -20.31 4.58 11.11
CA TRP A 168 -20.85 3.49 10.31
C TRP A 168 -22.05 3.89 9.43
N ASP A 169 -22.72 4.99 9.75
CA ASP A 169 -23.82 5.51 8.93
C ASP A 169 -23.28 6.16 7.64
N LYS A 170 -22.04 6.62 7.64
CA LYS A 170 -21.40 7.35 6.53
C LYS A 170 -20.73 6.43 5.51
N VAL A 171 -20.40 5.20 5.89
CA VAL A 171 -19.62 4.26 5.07
C VAL A 171 -20.44 3.06 4.61
N ILE A 172 -19.97 2.40 3.56
CA ILE A 172 -20.60 1.17 3.05
C ILE A 172 -20.41 0.02 4.07
N PRO A 173 -21.37 -0.92 4.18
CA PRO A 173 -21.28 -2.01 5.14
C PRO A 173 -20.02 -2.87 5.01
N SER A 174 -19.50 -3.06 3.80
CA SER A 174 -18.26 -3.82 3.54
C SER A 174 -16.98 -3.12 4.00
N ALA A 175 -17.04 -1.85 4.44
CA ALA A 175 -15.92 -1.16 5.06
C ALA A 175 -15.68 -1.59 6.52
N ASN A 176 -16.67 -2.22 7.15
CA ASN A 176 -16.53 -2.76 8.51
C ASN A 176 -15.90 -4.15 8.45
N VAL A 177 -14.58 -4.20 8.54
CA VAL A 177 -13.80 -5.44 8.53
C VAL A 177 -13.02 -5.52 9.85
N PRO A 178 -13.66 -6.04 10.93
CA PRO A 178 -13.03 -6.12 12.25
C PRO A 178 -11.84 -7.11 12.24
N ALA A 179 -10.93 -6.93 13.19
CA ALA A 179 -9.84 -7.85 13.45
C ALA A 179 -10.36 -9.21 13.98
N GLU A 180 -9.48 -10.20 14.12
CA GLU A 180 -9.86 -11.56 14.57
C GLU A 180 -10.47 -11.59 15.98
N ASP A 181 -10.09 -10.65 16.83
CA ASP A 181 -10.66 -10.49 18.18
C ASP A 181 -12.04 -9.81 18.19
N GLY A 182 -12.54 -9.41 17.03
CA GLY A 182 -13.84 -8.77 16.82
C GLY A 182 -13.84 -7.25 16.99
N HIS A 183 -12.68 -6.63 17.26
CA HIS A 183 -12.54 -5.18 17.39
C HIS A 183 -12.11 -4.51 16.08
N THR A 184 -12.46 -3.23 15.95
CA THR A 184 -11.99 -2.36 14.88
C THR A 184 -10.84 -1.50 15.38
N TYR A 185 -9.69 -1.53 14.68
CA TYR A 185 -8.49 -0.77 15.04
C TYR A 185 -8.10 0.30 14.04
N ALA A 186 -8.64 0.25 12.82
CA ALA A 186 -8.30 1.18 11.76
C ALA A 186 -9.55 1.83 11.15
N ILE A 187 -9.44 3.09 10.79
CA ILE A 187 -10.45 3.80 9.99
C ILE A 187 -10.00 3.73 8.52
N PRO A 188 -10.72 2.98 7.67
CA PRO A 188 -10.36 2.87 6.26
C PRO A 188 -10.55 4.21 5.56
N PHE A 189 -9.57 4.57 4.73
CA PHE A 189 -9.58 5.79 3.92
C PHE A 189 -9.05 5.58 2.51
N GLU A 190 -8.57 4.38 2.22
CA GLU A 190 -8.11 4.00 0.89
C GLU A 190 -9.28 3.57 0.00
N ASP A 191 -9.02 3.47 -1.29
CA ASP A 191 -9.99 2.99 -2.25
C ASP A 191 -10.24 1.49 -2.06
N ILE A 192 -11.46 1.05 -2.39
CA ILE A 192 -11.77 -0.37 -2.43
C ILE A 192 -10.98 -0.99 -3.59
N SER A 193 -10.15 -1.97 -3.27
CA SER A 193 -9.17 -2.54 -4.19
C SER A 193 -9.63 -3.87 -4.74
N TYR A 194 -9.62 -4.04 -6.08
CA TYR A 194 -9.90 -5.30 -6.77
C TYR A 194 -8.84 -5.58 -7.83
N GLU A 195 -8.52 -6.85 -8.00
CA GLU A 195 -7.57 -7.30 -9.02
C GLU A 195 -8.22 -7.35 -10.40
N ILE A 196 -7.62 -6.68 -11.36
CA ILE A 196 -8.08 -6.65 -12.76
C ILE A 196 -6.90 -6.58 -13.71
N ILE A 197 -7.16 -6.81 -14.99
CA ILE A 197 -6.19 -6.59 -16.07
C ILE A 197 -6.61 -5.34 -16.84
N LEU A 198 -5.71 -4.36 -16.91
CA LEU A 198 -5.85 -3.18 -17.75
C LEU A 198 -5.46 -3.53 -19.18
N TYR A 199 -6.11 -2.93 -20.19
CA TYR A 199 -5.74 -3.14 -21.57
C TYR A 199 -5.90 -1.90 -22.45
N ASN A 200 -5.13 -1.85 -23.53
CA ASN A 200 -5.17 -0.79 -24.53
C ASN A 200 -6.14 -1.17 -25.67
N LYS A 201 -7.33 -0.55 -25.67
CA LYS A 201 -8.39 -0.78 -26.67
C LYS A 201 -7.91 -0.56 -28.10
N LYS A 202 -7.01 0.43 -28.33
CA LYS A 202 -6.47 0.72 -29.66
C LYS A 202 -5.59 -0.41 -30.16
N ILE A 203 -4.67 -0.94 -29.32
CA ILE A 203 -3.82 -2.07 -29.68
C ILE A 203 -4.65 -3.30 -30.01
N PHE A 204 -5.67 -3.59 -29.20
CA PHE A 204 -6.59 -4.71 -29.45
C PHE A 204 -7.29 -4.55 -30.79
N LYS A 205 -7.84 -3.36 -31.07
CA LYS A 205 -8.51 -3.06 -32.33
C LYS A 205 -7.58 -3.16 -33.54
N GLU A 206 -6.38 -2.62 -33.47
CA GLU A 206 -5.38 -2.65 -34.56
C GLU A 206 -4.91 -4.07 -34.88
N ASN A 207 -4.95 -4.99 -33.91
CA ASN A 207 -4.57 -6.39 -34.07
C ASN A 207 -5.77 -7.34 -34.21
N ASN A 208 -7.01 -6.83 -34.32
CA ASN A 208 -8.24 -7.59 -34.40
C ASN A 208 -8.42 -8.57 -33.23
N LEU A 209 -8.11 -8.12 -32.01
CA LEU A 209 -8.21 -8.87 -30.78
C LEU A 209 -9.53 -8.53 -30.05
N GLU A 210 -10.11 -9.55 -29.43
CA GLU A 210 -11.24 -9.41 -28.51
C GLU A 210 -10.74 -9.58 -27.07
N VAL A 211 -11.50 -9.04 -26.10
CA VAL A 211 -11.21 -9.21 -24.66
C VAL A 211 -11.36 -10.68 -24.28
N PRO A 212 -10.30 -11.33 -23.78
CA PRO A 212 -10.34 -12.75 -23.46
C PRO A 212 -11.15 -13.01 -22.17
N LYS A 213 -12.01 -14.02 -22.22
CA LYS A 213 -12.78 -14.50 -21.06
C LYS A 213 -12.32 -15.86 -20.56
N THR A 214 -11.51 -16.54 -21.34
CA THR A 214 -10.88 -17.82 -20.99
C THR A 214 -9.37 -17.73 -21.14
N VAL A 215 -8.65 -18.59 -20.42
CA VAL A 215 -7.19 -18.69 -20.51
C VAL A 215 -6.74 -19.02 -21.95
N GLU A 216 -7.48 -19.87 -22.66
CA GLU A 216 -7.18 -20.21 -24.07
C GLU A 216 -7.33 -18.99 -25.00
N GLU A 217 -8.33 -18.13 -24.75
CA GLU A 217 -8.47 -16.87 -25.49
C GLU A 217 -7.32 -15.90 -25.15
N LEU A 218 -6.89 -15.82 -23.87
CA LEU A 218 -5.75 -15.03 -23.47
C LEU A 218 -4.44 -15.51 -24.16
N LYS A 219 -4.20 -16.81 -24.21
CA LYS A 219 -3.06 -17.39 -24.94
C LYS A 219 -3.08 -16.99 -26.41
N SER A 220 -4.26 -17.02 -27.06
CA SER A 220 -4.41 -16.59 -28.45
C SER A 220 -4.09 -15.11 -28.67
N VAL A 221 -4.47 -14.24 -27.71
CA VAL A 221 -4.08 -12.82 -27.70
C VAL A 221 -2.58 -12.69 -27.60
N ILE A 222 -1.95 -13.40 -26.66
CA ILE A 222 -0.50 -13.38 -26.45
C ILE A 222 0.25 -13.88 -27.68
N GLU A 223 -0.15 -14.99 -28.29
CA GLU A 223 0.45 -15.51 -29.53
C GLU A 223 0.42 -14.50 -30.68
N THR A 224 -0.63 -13.70 -30.76
CA THR A 224 -0.76 -12.67 -31.79
C THR A 224 0.20 -11.51 -31.51
N LEU A 225 0.23 -11.02 -30.27
CA LEU A 225 1.05 -9.88 -29.86
C LEU A 225 2.54 -10.22 -29.79
N ALA A 226 2.91 -11.44 -29.42
CA ALA A 226 4.31 -11.89 -29.38
C ALA A 226 5.00 -11.91 -30.77
N LYS A 227 4.25 -11.80 -31.85
CA LYS A 227 4.76 -11.65 -33.23
C LYS A 227 5.03 -10.19 -33.60
N THR A 228 4.75 -9.26 -32.71
CA THR A 228 4.94 -7.82 -32.87
C THR A 228 6.05 -7.31 -31.94
N ASP A 229 6.31 -5.99 -31.97
CA ASP A 229 7.22 -5.34 -31.01
C ASP A 229 6.51 -4.91 -29.71
N ILE A 230 5.21 -5.28 -29.55
CA ILE A 230 4.38 -4.92 -28.40
C ILE A 230 4.57 -5.99 -27.32
N ILE A 231 4.82 -5.57 -26.10
CA ILE A 231 4.82 -6.47 -24.93
C ILE A 231 3.36 -6.89 -24.69
N PRO A 232 3.03 -8.19 -24.70
CA PRO A 232 1.65 -8.61 -24.47
C PRO A 232 1.12 -8.15 -23.10
N ILE A 233 1.85 -8.43 -22.02
CA ILE A 233 1.47 -8.07 -20.64
C ILE A 233 2.65 -7.38 -19.94
N SER A 234 2.44 -6.16 -19.46
CA SER A 234 3.34 -5.49 -18.52
C SER A 234 2.99 -5.89 -17.09
N VAL A 235 3.99 -6.18 -16.28
CA VAL A 235 3.79 -6.52 -14.87
C VAL A 235 4.98 -6.08 -14.03
N GLY A 236 4.73 -5.52 -12.85
CA GLY A 236 5.74 -5.15 -11.86
C GLY A 236 6.14 -6.37 -11.03
N ALA A 237 6.94 -7.29 -11.61
CA ALA A 237 7.26 -8.56 -10.96
C ALA A 237 8.46 -8.50 -9.99
N LYS A 238 9.23 -7.39 -9.98
CA LYS A 238 10.39 -7.21 -9.10
C LYS A 238 10.02 -7.35 -7.62
N ASP A 239 8.92 -6.76 -7.23
CA ASP A 239 8.44 -6.75 -5.84
C ASP A 239 7.50 -7.94 -5.54
N GLY A 240 7.18 -8.76 -6.55
CA GLY A 240 6.41 -10.00 -6.47
C GLY A 240 4.89 -9.81 -6.45
N TRP A 241 4.36 -8.78 -5.84
CA TRP A 241 2.93 -8.65 -5.57
C TRP A 241 2.04 -8.60 -6.83
N CYS A 242 2.43 -7.86 -7.88
CA CYS A 242 1.64 -7.84 -9.12
C CYS A 242 1.55 -9.21 -9.81
N ALA A 243 2.63 -9.99 -9.75
CA ALA A 243 2.64 -11.33 -10.32
C ALA A 243 1.91 -12.34 -9.42
N ALA A 244 1.93 -12.15 -8.09
CA ALA A 244 1.12 -12.93 -7.15
C ALA A 244 -0.38 -12.73 -7.40
N MET A 245 -0.82 -11.50 -7.66
CA MET A 245 -2.20 -11.20 -8.06
C MET A 245 -2.61 -11.95 -9.33
N MET A 246 -1.72 -12.01 -10.35
CA MET A 246 -2.05 -12.78 -11.56
C MET A 246 -2.26 -14.26 -11.27
N LEU A 247 -1.42 -14.85 -10.43
CA LEU A 247 -1.56 -16.23 -10.00
C LEU A 247 -2.89 -16.44 -9.26
N GLU A 248 -3.18 -15.57 -8.30
CA GLU A 248 -4.40 -15.61 -7.50
C GLU A 248 -5.65 -15.47 -8.36
N GLY A 249 -5.66 -14.51 -9.30
CA GLY A 249 -6.78 -14.30 -10.22
C GLY A 249 -7.12 -15.55 -11.06
N PHE A 250 -6.11 -16.33 -11.47
CA PHE A 250 -6.36 -17.63 -12.13
C PHE A 250 -6.85 -18.68 -11.14
N ALA A 251 -6.25 -18.80 -9.97
CA ALA A 251 -6.66 -19.78 -8.95
C ALA A 251 -8.11 -19.55 -8.49
N TYR A 252 -8.56 -18.29 -8.36
CA TYR A 252 -9.93 -17.92 -8.00
C TYR A 252 -10.97 -18.32 -9.04
N SER A 253 -10.57 -18.49 -10.30
CA SER A 253 -11.49 -19.01 -11.33
C SER A 253 -11.89 -20.47 -11.09
N ILE A 254 -11.07 -21.21 -10.32
CA ILE A 254 -11.32 -22.60 -9.95
C ILE A 254 -12.03 -22.66 -8.59
N ASP A 255 -11.44 -22.04 -7.58
CA ASP A 255 -11.96 -22.00 -6.21
C ASP A 255 -11.76 -20.59 -5.61
N PRO A 256 -12.82 -19.77 -5.55
CA PRO A 256 -12.72 -18.41 -5.03
C PRO A 256 -12.41 -18.34 -3.52
N GLU A 257 -12.52 -19.46 -2.79
CA GLU A 257 -12.21 -19.54 -1.38
C GLU A 257 -10.80 -20.11 -1.08
N ILE A 258 -10.01 -20.42 -2.12
CA ILE A 258 -8.74 -21.15 -1.95
C ILE A 258 -7.76 -20.39 -1.04
N THR A 259 -7.57 -19.06 -1.23
CA THR A 259 -6.67 -18.27 -0.39
C THR A 259 -7.15 -18.26 1.06
N LYS A 260 -8.46 -18.13 1.30
CA LYS A 260 -9.05 -18.22 2.63
C LYS A 260 -8.75 -19.58 3.28
N LYS A 261 -8.97 -20.69 2.57
CA LYS A 261 -8.69 -22.05 3.05
C LYS A 261 -7.22 -22.23 3.39
N ILE A 262 -6.31 -21.60 2.63
CA ILE A 262 -4.86 -21.64 2.92
C ILE A 262 -4.55 -20.90 4.23
N VAL A 263 -5.11 -19.71 4.41
CA VAL A 263 -4.94 -18.93 5.66
C VAL A 263 -5.48 -19.67 6.87
N GLU A 264 -6.63 -20.35 6.73
CA GLU A 264 -7.25 -21.17 7.78
C GLU A 264 -6.54 -22.52 8.00
N GLY A 265 -5.57 -22.88 7.15
CA GLY A 265 -4.82 -24.14 7.23
C GLY A 265 -5.54 -25.35 6.63
N ASP A 266 -6.65 -25.16 5.95
CA ASP A 266 -7.48 -26.20 5.33
C ASP A 266 -7.03 -26.56 3.90
N ALA A 267 -6.14 -25.77 3.30
CA ALA A 267 -5.54 -25.99 1.99
C ALA A 267 -4.07 -25.55 1.94
N LYS A 268 -3.42 -25.76 0.79
CA LYS A 268 -2.03 -25.39 0.50
C LYS A 268 -1.93 -24.70 -0.87
N PHE A 269 -0.85 -23.96 -1.08
CA PHE A 269 -0.52 -23.43 -2.41
C PHE A 269 -0.19 -24.53 -3.43
N SER A 270 0.27 -25.69 -2.97
CA SER A 270 0.49 -26.87 -3.82
C SER A 270 -0.78 -27.62 -4.20
N ASP A 271 -1.96 -27.19 -3.77
CA ASP A 271 -3.26 -27.79 -4.19
C ASP A 271 -3.68 -27.29 -5.59
N ALA A 272 -4.57 -28.06 -6.23
CA ALA A 272 -4.93 -27.92 -7.63
C ALA A 272 -5.25 -26.49 -8.12
N PRO A 273 -5.98 -25.60 -7.42
CA PRO A 273 -6.26 -24.26 -7.93
C PRO A 273 -4.99 -23.44 -8.19
N TYR A 274 -4.03 -23.45 -7.26
CA TYR A 274 -2.77 -22.75 -7.42
C TYR A 274 -1.77 -23.53 -8.29
N GLU A 275 -1.81 -24.88 -8.28
CA GLU A 275 -1.02 -25.69 -9.20
C GLU A 275 -1.34 -25.37 -10.67
N GLU A 276 -2.62 -25.35 -11.04
CA GLU A 276 -3.05 -25.01 -12.38
C GLU A 276 -2.71 -23.55 -12.74
N ALA A 277 -2.90 -22.61 -11.81
CA ALA A 277 -2.53 -21.21 -11.99
C ALA A 277 -1.02 -21.03 -12.23
N ALA A 278 -0.16 -21.74 -11.47
CA ALA A 278 1.29 -21.69 -11.65
C ALA A 278 1.72 -22.28 -13.00
N GLN A 279 1.07 -23.34 -13.47
CA GLN A 279 1.30 -23.91 -14.79
C GLN A 279 0.92 -22.92 -15.89
N ILE A 280 -0.23 -22.25 -15.77
CA ILE A 280 -0.65 -21.20 -16.72
C ILE A 280 0.39 -20.08 -16.74
N MET A 281 0.82 -19.57 -15.59
CA MET A 281 1.84 -18.53 -15.53
C MET A 281 3.14 -18.96 -16.23
N LYS A 282 3.57 -20.22 -16.03
CA LYS A 282 4.74 -20.78 -16.72
C LYS A 282 4.55 -20.82 -18.22
N GLU A 283 3.40 -21.27 -18.70
CA GLU A 283 3.06 -21.29 -20.14
C GLU A 283 3.07 -19.87 -20.73
N LEU A 284 2.46 -18.89 -20.05
CA LEU A 284 2.47 -17.50 -20.49
C LEU A 284 3.91 -16.93 -20.59
N MET A 285 4.77 -17.24 -19.61
CA MET A 285 6.19 -16.88 -19.67
C MET A 285 6.90 -17.49 -20.88
N ASP A 286 6.69 -18.78 -21.13
CA ASP A 286 7.30 -19.51 -22.26
C ASP A 286 6.79 -19.02 -23.62
N MET A 287 5.55 -18.54 -23.68
CA MET A 287 4.96 -17.92 -24.87
C MET A 287 5.46 -16.50 -25.14
N GLY A 288 6.22 -15.91 -24.21
CA GLY A 288 6.71 -14.52 -24.32
C GLY A 288 5.64 -13.49 -23.97
N ALA A 289 4.75 -13.79 -23.05
CA ALA A 289 3.73 -12.86 -22.58
C ALA A 289 4.33 -11.60 -21.95
N PHE A 290 5.52 -11.70 -21.36
CA PHE A 290 6.17 -10.64 -20.58
C PHE A 290 7.47 -10.16 -21.23
N SER A 291 7.95 -9.00 -20.76
CA SER A 291 9.29 -8.52 -21.13
C SER A 291 10.37 -9.50 -20.65
N LYS A 292 11.52 -9.55 -21.35
CA LYS A 292 12.65 -10.42 -20.98
C LYS A 292 13.23 -10.13 -19.59
N ASN A 293 13.03 -8.92 -19.07
CA ASN A 293 13.55 -8.47 -17.79
C ASN A 293 12.45 -8.32 -16.76
N VAL A 294 11.32 -9.02 -16.92
CA VAL A 294 10.12 -8.85 -16.09
C VAL A 294 10.40 -8.97 -14.59
N ALA A 295 11.23 -9.92 -14.17
CA ALA A 295 11.61 -10.12 -12.77
C ALA A 295 12.43 -8.95 -12.17
N LEU A 296 12.94 -8.04 -12.99
CA LEU A 296 13.68 -6.84 -12.57
C LEU A 296 12.85 -5.56 -12.74
N THR A 297 11.66 -5.68 -13.33
CA THR A 297 10.78 -4.54 -13.64
C THR A 297 9.87 -4.28 -12.44
N GLY A 298 10.00 -3.12 -11.81
CA GLY A 298 9.09 -2.64 -10.77
C GLY A 298 7.80 -2.04 -11.36
N ILE A 299 6.83 -1.75 -10.49
CA ILE A 299 5.55 -1.15 -10.91
C ILE A 299 5.77 0.22 -11.58
N ASP A 300 6.73 1.03 -11.11
CA ASP A 300 7.08 2.35 -11.65
C ASP A 300 7.65 2.29 -13.07
N GLU A 301 8.17 1.13 -13.48
CA GLU A 301 8.66 0.90 -14.85
C GLU A 301 7.59 0.23 -15.71
N ALA A 302 6.76 -0.67 -15.12
CA ALA A 302 5.73 -1.42 -15.82
C ALA A 302 4.55 -0.53 -16.25
N LEU A 303 4.12 0.40 -15.39
CA LEU A 303 2.98 1.29 -15.68
C LEU A 303 3.24 2.22 -16.88
N PRO A 304 4.37 2.94 -16.99
CA PRO A 304 4.68 3.74 -18.18
C PRO A 304 4.80 2.93 -19.49
N LEU A 305 5.19 1.64 -19.44
CA LEU A 305 5.18 0.79 -20.63
C LEU A 305 3.76 0.57 -21.15
N PHE A 306 2.81 0.35 -20.27
CA PHE A 306 1.41 0.22 -20.61
C PHE A 306 0.81 1.56 -21.08
N GLU A 307 0.94 2.61 -20.30
CA GLU A 307 0.37 3.93 -20.61
C GLU A 307 0.88 4.52 -21.93
N SER A 308 2.13 4.23 -22.30
CA SER A 308 2.72 4.67 -23.59
C SER A 308 2.37 3.77 -24.79
N GLY A 309 1.60 2.71 -24.58
CA GLY A 309 1.24 1.75 -25.63
C GLY A 309 2.37 0.83 -26.07
N LYS A 310 3.44 0.69 -25.28
CA LYS A 310 4.49 -0.32 -25.49
C LYS A 310 4.08 -1.69 -25.01
N ALA A 311 3.14 -1.76 -24.08
CA ALA A 311 2.48 -2.98 -23.66
C ALA A 311 0.98 -2.91 -23.95
N ALA A 312 0.40 -4.05 -24.34
CA ALA A 312 -1.02 -4.14 -24.69
C ALA A 312 -1.92 -4.31 -23.47
N MET A 313 -1.43 -5.00 -22.47
CA MET A 313 -2.13 -5.29 -21.21
C MET A 313 -1.21 -5.02 -20.02
N MET A 314 -1.82 -4.88 -18.83
CA MET A 314 -1.08 -4.75 -17.58
C MET A 314 -1.85 -5.44 -16.44
N ALA A 315 -1.18 -6.31 -15.68
CA ALA A 315 -1.71 -6.81 -14.43
C ALA A 315 -1.65 -5.69 -13.37
N ASN A 316 -2.81 -5.27 -12.86
CA ASN A 316 -2.93 -4.18 -11.89
C ASN A 316 -4.28 -4.31 -11.15
N GLY A 317 -4.81 -3.23 -10.60
CA GLY A 317 -6.05 -3.22 -9.86
C GLY A 317 -6.92 -2.00 -10.12
N SER A 318 -8.08 -1.98 -9.48
CA SER A 318 -9.09 -0.92 -9.59
C SER A 318 -8.54 0.48 -9.30
N TRP A 319 -7.55 0.61 -8.43
CA TRP A 319 -6.87 1.87 -8.09
C TRP A 319 -6.23 2.59 -9.30
N ALA A 320 -5.91 1.84 -10.36
CA ALA A 320 -5.31 2.41 -11.57
C ALA A 320 -6.35 2.79 -12.64
N VAL A 321 -7.65 2.52 -12.44
CA VAL A 321 -8.67 2.70 -13.49
C VAL A 321 -8.97 4.16 -13.75
N ALA A 322 -9.16 4.98 -12.70
CA ALA A 322 -9.46 6.39 -12.87
C ALA A 322 -8.29 7.14 -13.54
N SER A 323 -7.06 6.96 -13.05
CA SER A 323 -5.87 7.58 -13.63
C SER A 323 -5.55 7.06 -15.03
N GLY A 324 -5.76 5.78 -15.29
CA GLY A 324 -5.59 5.18 -16.62
C GLY A 324 -6.59 5.76 -17.64
N ALA A 325 -7.86 5.90 -17.24
CA ALA A 325 -8.89 6.52 -18.07
C ALA A 325 -8.57 8.01 -18.35
N GLU A 326 -8.08 8.75 -17.36
CA GLU A 326 -7.64 10.14 -17.55
C GLU A 326 -6.48 10.27 -18.54
N LYS A 327 -5.45 9.43 -18.41
CA LYS A 327 -4.23 9.49 -19.24
C LYS A 327 -4.40 8.98 -20.66
N MET A 328 -5.16 7.89 -20.83
CA MET A 328 -5.28 7.19 -22.11
C MET A 328 -6.62 7.45 -22.83
N GLY A 329 -7.60 8.06 -22.16
CA GLY A 329 -8.91 8.39 -22.74
C GLY A 329 -9.62 7.14 -23.29
N ASP A 330 -10.16 7.26 -24.51
CA ASP A 330 -10.93 6.19 -25.18
C ASP A 330 -10.11 4.90 -25.46
N ASP A 331 -8.77 4.99 -25.40
CA ASP A 331 -7.89 3.83 -25.61
C ASP A 331 -7.74 2.96 -24.35
N PHE A 332 -8.23 3.42 -23.19
CA PHE A 332 -8.15 2.70 -21.93
C PHE A 332 -9.33 1.75 -21.74
N GLY A 333 -9.07 0.56 -21.18
CA GLY A 333 -10.07 -0.39 -20.72
C GLY A 333 -9.51 -1.33 -19.67
N TYR A 334 -10.39 -2.13 -19.09
CA TYR A 334 -10.02 -3.22 -18.18
C TYR A 334 -10.83 -4.47 -18.50
N PHE A 335 -10.38 -5.60 -17.98
CA PHE A 335 -11.14 -6.85 -17.96
C PHE A 335 -10.72 -7.70 -16.75
N TYR A 336 -11.56 -8.68 -16.40
CA TYR A 336 -11.31 -9.58 -15.26
C TYR A 336 -10.38 -10.72 -15.66
N TYR A 337 -9.76 -11.36 -14.68
CA TYR A 337 -8.95 -12.55 -14.95
C TYR A 337 -9.79 -13.61 -15.68
N PRO A 338 -9.27 -14.14 -16.79
CA PRO A 338 -9.97 -15.16 -17.57
C PRO A 338 -10.15 -16.43 -16.77
N VAL A 339 -11.32 -17.06 -16.90
CA VAL A 339 -11.56 -18.37 -16.29
C VAL A 339 -10.74 -19.45 -17.00
N ILE A 340 -10.31 -20.47 -16.24
CA ILE A 340 -9.48 -21.54 -16.79
C ILE A 340 -10.33 -22.44 -17.70
N ASN A 341 -11.47 -22.92 -17.19
CA ASN A 341 -12.34 -23.82 -17.95
C ASN A 341 -13.38 -23.04 -18.74
N LYS A 342 -13.59 -23.41 -19.98
CA LYS A 342 -14.57 -22.76 -20.87
C LYS A 342 -16.01 -22.86 -20.36
N GLU A 343 -16.35 -23.92 -19.66
CA GLU A 343 -17.65 -24.13 -19.02
C GLU A 343 -17.92 -23.10 -17.91
N ASP A 344 -16.89 -22.54 -17.33
CA ASP A 344 -16.98 -21.58 -16.22
C ASP A 344 -17.10 -20.12 -16.69
N VAL A 345 -17.18 -19.85 -18.00
CA VAL A 345 -17.36 -18.48 -18.56
C VAL A 345 -18.54 -17.74 -17.92
N GLY A 346 -19.57 -18.47 -17.46
CA GLY A 346 -20.67 -17.86 -16.70
C GLY A 346 -20.28 -17.23 -15.37
N ASN A 347 -19.08 -17.53 -14.85
CA ASN A 347 -18.51 -16.97 -13.60
C ASN A 347 -17.49 -15.85 -13.86
N TYR A 348 -17.16 -15.58 -15.12
CA TYR A 348 -16.24 -14.50 -15.48
C TYR A 348 -16.68 -13.15 -14.89
N GLY A 349 -15.78 -12.51 -14.16
CA GLY A 349 -16.03 -11.22 -13.49
C GLY A 349 -16.97 -11.28 -12.29
N LYS A 350 -17.28 -12.46 -11.75
CA LYS A 350 -18.11 -12.58 -10.54
C LYS A 350 -17.31 -12.68 -9.25
N ASN A 351 -16.23 -13.45 -9.27
CA ASN A 351 -15.35 -13.65 -8.13
C ASN A 351 -14.03 -12.92 -8.41
N VAL A 352 -13.83 -11.80 -7.75
CA VAL A 352 -12.66 -10.94 -7.94
C VAL A 352 -11.97 -10.79 -6.62
N ALA A 353 -10.66 -11.05 -6.56
CA ALA A 353 -9.88 -10.86 -5.35
C ALA A 353 -9.80 -9.37 -4.99
N GLY A 354 -9.88 -9.06 -3.70
CA GLY A 354 -9.80 -7.69 -3.21
C GLY A 354 -10.84 -7.36 -2.14
N GLY A 355 -11.27 -6.12 -2.11
CA GLY A 355 -12.19 -5.58 -1.11
C GLY A 355 -11.53 -4.53 -0.22
N VAL A 356 -12.12 -4.29 0.95
CA VAL A 356 -11.50 -3.47 2.00
C VAL A 356 -10.56 -4.36 2.81
N LYS A 357 -9.32 -3.94 2.91
CA LYS A 357 -8.30 -4.69 3.61
C LYS A 357 -8.49 -4.59 5.12
N GLN A 358 -8.46 -5.74 5.82
CA GLN A 358 -8.57 -5.81 7.27
C GLN A 358 -7.45 -5.00 7.93
N ASN A 359 -7.79 -4.21 8.94
CA ASN A 359 -6.87 -3.37 9.70
C ASN A 359 -6.04 -2.37 8.86
N SER A 360 -6.48 -2.07 7.61
CA SER A 360 -5.88 -1.02 6.78
C SER A 360 -6.58 0.30 7.00
N GLY A 361 -5.80 1.35 7.19
CA GLY A 361 -6.33 2.69 7.41
C GLY A 361 -5.56 3.49 8.44
N LEU A 362 -6.24 4.43 9.07
CA LEU A 362 -5.66 5.25 10.13
C LEU A 362 -5.85 4.58 11.48
N MET A 363 -4.76 4.29 12.17
CA MET A 363 -4.75 3.75 13.53
C MET A 363 -4.37 4.82 14.54
N VAL A 364 -4.85 4.65 15.76
CA VAL A 364 -4.56 5.52 16.91
C VAL A 364 -3.67 4.79 17.89
N TYR A 365 -2.62 5.43 18.39
CA TYR A 365 -1.74 4.87 19.42
C TYR A 365 -2.50 4.72 20.75
N ALA A 366 -2.47 3.52 21.31
CA ALA A 366 -3.21 3.20 22.56
C ALA A 366 -2.74 4.05 23.76
N GLY A 367 -1.51 4.56 23.71
CA GLY A 367 -0.93 5.43 24.76
C GLY A 367 -1.10 6.92 24.54
N THR A 368 -1.88 7.38 23.55
CA THR A 368 -2.15 8.81 23.33
C THR A 368 -2.85 9.44 24.53
N GLU A 369 -2.50 10.67 24.86
CA GLU A 369 -3.18 11.43 25.93
C GLU A 369 -4.54 12.00 25.50
N HIS A 370 -4.86 11.96 24.19
CA HIS A 370 -6.04 12.57 23.56
C HIS A 370 -6.80 11.61 22.64
N PRO A 371 -7.29 10.46 23.14
CA PRO A 371 -7.88 9.42 22.30
C PRO A 371 -9.15 9.88 21.55
N GLU A 372 -10.02 10.69 22.16
CA GLU A 372 -11.23 11.19 21.50
C GLU A 372 -10.89 12.09 20.31
N GLU A 373 -9.95 13.02 20.49
CA GLU A 373 -9.49 13.93 19.44
C GLU A 373 -8.70 13.19 18.36
N ALA A 374 -7.91 12.17 18.71
CA ALA A 374 -7.16 11.36 17.76
C ALA A 374 -8.08 10.53 16.85
N VAL A 375 -9.14 9.93 17.40
CA VAL A 375 -10.14 9.21 16.61
C VAL A 375 -10.91 10.18 15.70
N ALA A 376 -11.35 11.32 16.23
CA ALA A 376 -12.01 12.35 15.43
C ALA A 376 -11.10 12.87 14.30
N LEU A 377 -9.78 12.95 14.55
CA LEU A 377 -8.79 13.31 13.54
C LEU A 377 -8.72 12.25 12.43
N CYS A 378 -8.68 10.96 12.78
CA CYS A 378 -8.69 9.86 11.80
C CYS A 378 -9.94 9.91 10.92
N GLU A 379 -11.14 10.10 11.53
CA GLU A 379 -12.39 10.24 10.78
C GLU A 379 -12.35 11.44 9.82
N ALA A 380 -11.83 12.58 10.27
CA ALA A 380 -11.76 13.79 9.45
C ALA A 380 -10.75 13.66 8.30
N ILE A 381 -9.57 13.07 8.54
CA ILE A 381 -8.58 12.80 7.48
C ILE A 381 -9.18 11.86 6.43
N ALA A 382 -9.79 10.76 6.87
CA ALA A 382 -10.39 9.77 5.99
C ALA A 382 -11.50 10.38 5.13
N GLU A 383 -12.41 11.15 5.73
CA GLU A 383 -13.51 11.80 5.02
C GLU A 383 -13.00 12.81 3.98
N LEU A 384 -12.07 13.71 4.38
CA LEU A 384 -11.52 14.74 3.48
C LEU A 384 -10.73 14.14 2.31
N ARG A 385 -9.89 13.14 2.58
CA ARG A 385 -9.14 12.46 1.52
C ARG A 385 -10.08 11.77 0.52
N CYS A 386 -11.04 10.98 1.02
CA CYS A 386 -12.00 10.29 0.16
C CYS A 386 -12.86 11.28 -0.63
N GLN A 387 -13.26 12.41 -0.03
CA GLN A 387 -13.96 13.48 -0.74
C GLN A 387 -13.12 14.06 -1.87
N TYR A 388 -11.85 14.39 -1.61
CA TYR A 388 -10.95 14.91 -2.63
C TYR A 388 -10.79 13.95 -3.81
N VAL A 389 -10.56 12.68 -3.52
CA VAL A 389 -10.39 11.64 -4.53
C VAL A 389 -11.66 11.48 -5.37
N TYR A 390 -12.82 11.51 -4.74
CA TYR A 390 -14.11 11.45 -5.44
C TYR A 390 -14.36 12.70 -6.29
N GLU A 391 -14.29 13.89 -5.69
CA GLU A 391 -14.70 15.14 -6.33
C GLU A 391 -13.67 15.70 -7.31
N THR A 392 -12.37 15.44 -7.08
CA THR A 392 -11.27 15.99 -7.89
C THR A 392 -10.76 14.99 -8.91
N ASN A 393 -10.50 13.76 -8.47
CA ASN A 393 -9.89 12.72 -9.33
C ASN A 393 -10.95 11.93 -10.11
N GLY A 394 -12.24 12.05 -9.76
CA GLY A 394 -13.30 11.29 -10.39
C GLY A 394 -13.19 9.79 -10.14
N ASN A 395 -12.79 9.43 -8.91
CA ASN A 395 -12.67 8.04 -8.49
C ASN A 395 -13.79 7.71 -7.50
N PRO A 396 -14.79 6.89 -7.90
CA PRO A 396 -15.93 6.53 -7.05
C PRO A 396 -15.67 5.34 -6.13
N PHE A 397 -14.47 4.76 -6.11
CA PHE A 397 -14.14 3.53 -5.37
C PHE A 397 -13.89 3.78 -3.88
N THR A 398 -14.50 4.79 -3.31
CA THR A 398 -14.37 5.17 -1.90
C THR A 398 -15.21 4.27 -1.00
N VAL A 399 -14.77 4.12 0.25
CA VAL A 399 -15.54 3.44 1.30
C VAL A 399 -16.73 4.27 1.80
N TYR A 400 -16.78 5.57 1.52
CA TYR A 400 -17.88 6.44 1.93
C TYR A 400 -19.05 6.37 0.95
N LYS A 401 -20.25 6.56 1.47
CA LYS A 401 -21.49 6.71 0.69
C LYS A 401 -21.52 8.10 0.06
N ALA A 402 -20.72 8.33 -0.97
CA ALA A 402 -20.44 9.65 -1.54
C ALA A 402 -21.70 10.45 -1.89
N GLU A 403 -22.72 9.82 -2.48
CA GLU A 403 -23.99 10.46 -2.82
C GLU A 403 -24.78 10.91 -1.58
N GLU A 404 -24.82 10.05 -0.51
CA GLU A 404 -25.48 10.38 0.75
C GLU A 404 -24.71 11.48 1.51
N MET A 405 -23.38 11.55 1.34
CA MET A 405 -22.53 12.62 1.87
C MET A 405 -22.67 13.94 1.08
N GLY A 406 -23.38 13.92 -0.05
CA GLY A 406 -23.59 15.09 -0.91
C GLY A 406 -22.37 15.49 -1.75
N TRP A 407 -21.38 14.59 -1.88
CA TRP A 407 -20.20 14.82 -2.71
C TRP A 407 -20.56 14.85 -4.18
N LYS A 408 -19.86 15.66 -4.97
CA LYS A 408 -20.18 15.85 -6.38
C LYS A 408 -18.92 15.85 -7.22
N TYR A 409 -18.92 15.02 -8.23
CA TYR A 409 -17.98 15.13 -9.31
C TYR A 409 -18.63 15.92 -10.45
N ASP A 410 -18.03 17.05 -10.83
CA ASP A 410 -18.65 18.01 -11.79
C ASP A 410 -18.64 17.52 -13.25
N LYS A 411 -18.01 16.37 -13.53
CA LYS A 411 -17.95 15.72 -14.84
C LYS A 411 -18.69 14.40 -14.81
N GLU A 412 -18.93 13.81 -15.98
CA GLU A 412 -19.32 12.42 -16.06
C GLU A 412 -18.08 11.53 -15.78
N PHE A 413 -18.27 10.45 -15.03
CA PHE A 413 -17.22 9.43 -14.87
C PHE A 413 -16.88 8.84 -16.25
N ALA A 414 -15.58 8.62 -16.49
CA ALA A 414 -15.17 7.89 -17.69
C ALA A 414 -15.85 6.50 -17.75
N GLU A 415 -16.19 6.05 -18.95
CA GLU A 415 -16.95 4.78 -19.12
C GLU A 415 -16.34 3.61 -18.34
N PRO A 416 -15.01 3.35 -18.37
CA PRO A 416 -14.44 2.24 -17.61
C PRO A 416 -14.59 2.41 -16.08
N VAL A 417 -14.56 3.64 -15.58
CA VAL A 417 -14.74 3.95 -14.16
C VAL A 417 -16.18 3.68 -13.72
N ALA A 418 -17.16 4.21 -14.48
CA ALA A 418 -18.58 4.01 -14.18
C ALA A 418 -18.98 2.54 -14.27
N GLN A 419 -18.45 1.83 -15.27
CA GLN A 419 -18.71 0.40 -15.45
C GLN A 419 -18.17 -0.41 -14.26
N LEU A 420 -16.91 -0.20 -13.87
CA LEU A 420 -16.32 -0.92 -12.73
C LEU A 420 -17.07 -0.63 -11.43
N ALA A 421 -17.45 0.62 -11.16
CA ALA A 421 -18.24 0.97 -9.98
C ALA A 421 -19.59 0.24 -9.95
N SER A 422 -20.22 0.04 -11.13
CA SER A 422 -21.44 -0.76 -11.25
C SER A 422 -21.19 -2.25 -11.05
N ASP A 423 -20.09 -2.78 -11.61
CA ASP A 423 -19.74 -4.20 -11.51
C ASP A 423 -19.43 -4.62 -10.08
N MET A 424 -18.72 -3.77 -9.34
CA MET A 424 -18.35 -3.99 -7.93
C MET A 424 -19.56 -4.26 -7.03
N GLN A 425 -20.74 -3.74 -7.38
CA GLN A 425 -21.99 -4.01 -6.63
C GLN A 425 -22.49 -5.44 -6.82
N ASN A 426 -21.99 -6.14 -7.85
CA ASN A 426 -22.43 -7.48 -8.24
C ASN A 426 -21.34 -8.54 -8.04
N PHE A 427 -20.19 -8.21 -7.51
CA PHE A 427 -19.16 -9.20 -7.21
C PHE A 427 -19.68 -10.19 -6.17
N GLY A 428 -19.37 -11.46 -6.40
CA GLY A 428 -19.73 -12.56 -5.51
C GLY A 428 -18.82 -12.63 -4.29
N PHE A 429 -18.22 -13.79 -4.06
CA PHE A 429 -17.25 -13.94 -2.99
C PHE A 429 -15.99 -13.11 -3.30
N VAL A 430 -15.58 -12.32 -2.32
CA VAL A 430 -14.40 -11.47 -2.38
C VAL A 430 -13.57 -11.75 -1.14
N TYR A 431 -12.28 -12.04 -1.32
CA TYR A 431 -11.32 -12.23 -0.24
C TYR A 431 -10.12 -11.34 -0.47
N GLY A 432 -9.37 -10.99 0.58
CA GLY A 432 -8.20 -10.12 0.47
C GLY A 432 -7.10 -10.69 -0.42
N LEU A 433 -6.22 -9.82 -0.89
CA LEU A 433 -5.07 -10.20 -1.71
C LEU A 433 -4.15 -11.14 -0.95
N VAL A 434 -3.64 -12.17 -1.59
CA VAL A 434 -2.84 -13.23 -0.96
C VAL A 434 -1.69 -12.70 -0.08
N GLN A 435 -1.00 -11.66 -0.55
CA GLN A 435 0.09 -11.05 0.20
C GLN A 435 -0.37 -10.22 1.41
N ASP A 436 -1.65 -9.84 1.45
CA ASP A 436 -2.21 -8.99 2.52
C ASP A 436 -2.90 -9.82 3.61
N VAL A 437 -3.36 -11.03 3.28
CA VAL A 437 -4.11 -11.89 4.20
C VAL A 437 -3.29 -12.99 4.86
N MET A 438 -2.01 -13.13 4.50
CA MET A 438 -1.14 -14.10 5.19
C MET A 438 -0.98 -13.75 6.68
N PRO A 439 -0.86 -14.75 7.56
CA PRO A 439 -0.91 -14.53 9.00
C PRO A 439 0.23 -13.67 9.54
N THR A 440 1.38 -13.66 8.86
CA THR A 440 2.55 -12.88 9.29
C THR A 440 3.17 -12.08 8.15
N ALA A 441 3.89 -11.01 8.50
CA ALA A 441 4.66 -10.24 7.53
C ALA A 441 5.80 -11.09 6.90
N ALA A 442 6.32 -12.08 7.62
CA ALA A 442 7.32 -13.03 7.11
C ALA A 442 6.70 -13.91 6.02
N ALA A 443 5.51 -14.47 6.26
CA ALA A 443 4.77 -15.27 5.29
C ALA A 443 4.45 -14.43 4.03
N SER A 444 3.90 -13.22 4.19
CA SER A 444 3.63 -12.29 3.10
C SER A 444 4.89 -11.99 2.26
N SER A 445 5.99 -11.63 2.93
CA SER A 445 7.27 -11.35 2.27
C SER A 445 7.85 -12.57 1.56
N GLY A 446 7.74 -13.76 2.15
CA GLY A 446 8.20 -15.01 1.58
C GLY A 446 7.46 -15.36 0.28
N ILE A 447 6.14 -15.17 0.25
CA ILE A 447 5.31 -15.36 -0.95
C ILE A 447 5.73 -14.41 -2.07
N MET A 448 5.90 -13.13 -1.76
CA MET A 448 6.33 -12.15 -2.76
C MET A 448 7.73 -12.45 -3.31
N GLN A 449 8.68 -12.89 -2.46
CA GLN A 449 10.01 -13.29 -2.88
C GLN A 449 9.99 -14.55 -3.77
N ALA A 450 9.20 -15.57 -3.40
CA ALA A 450 9.03 -16.77 -4.20
C ALA A 450 8.45 -16.42 -5.59
N THR A 451 7.46 -15.53 -5.63
CA THR A 451 6.82 -15.09 -6.88
C THR A 451 7.78 -14.30 -7.76
N SER A 452 8.51 -13.33 -7.23
CA SER A 452 9.53 -12.58 -8.00
C SER A 452 10.60 -13.53 -8.57
N LYS A 453 11.05 -14.52 -7.78
CA LYS A 453 11.97 -15.56 -8.23
C LYS A 453 11.37 -16.43 -9.34
N PHE A 454 10.11 -16.81 -9.24
CA PHE A 454 9.41 -17.59 -10.28
C PHE A 454 9.36 -16.85 -11.61
N MET A 455 9.14 -15.53 -11.58
CA MET A 455 9.13 -14.68 -12.77
C MET A 455 10.48 -14.55 -13.48
N THR A 456 11.59 -15.04 -12.89
CA THR A 456 12.89 -15.15 -13.61
C THR A 456 12.84 -16.21 -14.70
N ASN A 457 11.88 -17.11 -14.68
CA ASN A 457 11.63 -18.18 -15.66
C ASN A 457 12.87 -19.04 -15.96
N THR A 458 13.61 -19.42 -14.92
CA THR A 458 14.78 -20.29 -15.06
C THR A 458 14.39 -21.76 -15.09
N GLU A 459 15.13 -22.58 -15.84
CA GLU A 459 14.86 -24.03 -15.93
C GLU A 459 14.99 -24.76 -14.59
N ASP A 460 15.83 -24.24 -13.69
CA ASP A 460 16.09 -24.83 -12.36
C ASP A 460 14.99 -24.51 -11.32
N TYR A 461 14.05 -23.60 -11.64
CA TYR A 461 12.99 -23.18 -10.72
C TYR A 461 11.61 -23.39 -11.36
N THR A 462 11.08 -24.58 -11.15
CA THR A 462 9.80 -25.03 -11.72
C THR A 462 8.60 -24.49 -10.95
N ALA A 463 7.38 -24.67 -11.50
CA ALA A 463 6.13 -24.36 -10.80
C ALA A 463 6.04 -25.11 -9.46
N ASP A 464 6.44 -26.40 -9.42
CA ASP A 464 6.44 -27.19 -8.18
C ASP A 464 7.39 -26.62 -7.12
N ASN A 465 8.58 -26.15 -7.52
CA ASN A 465 9.51 -25.49 -6.59
C ASN A 465 8.92 -24.18 -6.05
N TYR A 466 8.25 -23.42 -6.91
CA TYR A 466 7.60 -22.18 -6.54
C TYR A 466 6.49 -22.42 -5.51
N LEU A 467 5.59 -23.36 -5.77
CA LEU A 467 4.49 -23.68 -4.87
C LEU A 467 5.00 -24.25 -3.54
N ALA A 468 6.07 -25.04 -3.56
CA ALA A 468 6.71 -25.52 -2.33
C ALA A 468 7.35 -24.37 -1.51
N ASP A 469 7.95 -23.37 -2.17
CA ASP A 469 8.47 -22.18 -1.50
C ASP A 469 7.30 -21.34 -0.92
N MET A 470 6.15 -21.24 -1.60
CA MET A 470 4.95 -20.57 -1.08
C MET A 470 4.35 -21.31 0.13
N ASP A 471 4.21 -22.65 0.06
CA ASP A 471 3.73 -23.46 1.18
C ASP A 471 4.62 -23.32 2.41
N LYS A 472 5.92 -23.23 2.18
CA LYS A 472 6.87 -22.97 3.26
C LYS A 472 6.71 -21.58 3.83
N ALA A 473 6.59 -20.55 2.97
CA ALA A 473 6.42 -19.17 3.40
C ALA A 473 5.14 -18.99 4.23
N ALA A 474 4.03 -19.61 3.82
CA ALA A 474 2.77 -19.57 4.56
C ALA A 474 2.84 -20.12 6.00
N GLN A 475 3.89 -20.87 6.33
CA GLN A 475 4.13 -21.46 7.65
C GLN A 475 5.17 -20.68 8.47
N GLU A 476 5.70 -19.55 7.95
CA GLU A 476 6.67 -18.73 8.68
C GLU A 476 5.95 -17.87 9.74
N GLU A 477 6.41 -18.03 11.00
CA GLU A 477 5.92 -17.31 12.18
C GLU A 477 6.60 -15.93 12.35
#